data_9b5815a576390fc66d867575a4b27b78
#
_entry.id   9b5815a576390fc66d867575a4b27b78
#
_cell.length_a   1.000
_cell.length_b   1.000
_cell.length_c   1.000
_cell.angle_alpha   90.00
_cell.angle_beta   90.00
_cell.angle_gamma   90.00
#
_symmetry.space_group_name_H-M   'P 1'
#
loop_
_entity.id
_entity.type
_entity.pdbx_description
1 polymer ?
#
loop_
_entity_poly.entity_id
_entity_poly.type
_entity_poly.pdbx_seq_one_letter_code
_entity_poly.pdbx_strand_id
1 'polypeptide(L)'
;MVPGEGVMPLKTKGSGAVTSALLALSMALTGCEDIPWNPDRWGLDRLDVLSINGRTGDVPMNYDTLMRLGAAARASGDLPNALSLYRRAASLESNPPAPFIATGNTLLEMGQADEAIIAFNSALSREARNPEALRGVARAYLKTARPELAGQPLAIAFEGTPNDPKLLMLIGVADDFVDQHGEAQARYRRGLEIVPGDPGLTVNLALSLALTGDYDQAITRLRPLAAGPSGTPHDRQTLALIYGLKGDRRAAEKLASIDLEPTAVQHNLAAYDNLRRLSPEARSRAIRALVTNAGGARSS
;
A
#
# COMPACT_ATOMS: atom_id res chain seq x y z
N MET A 1 26.59 45.19 29.60
CA MET A 1 25.13 45.06 29.59
C MET A 1 24.67 45.20 28.15
N VAL A 2 24.32 44.08 27.51
CA VAL A 2 23.73 44.03 26.15
C VAL A 2 22.46 43.20 26.32
N PRO A 3 21.28 43.68 25.90
CA PRO A 3 20.03 42.96 26.06
C PRO A 3 19.89 41.87 24.98
N GLY A 4 19.47 40.69 25.43
CA GLY A 4 19.24 39.53 24.59
C GLY A 4 18.02 39.71 23.68
N GLU A 5 18.20 39.41 22.41
CA GLU A 5 17.11 39.31 21.46
C GLU A 5 16.38 37.95 21.66
N GLY A 6 15.11 38.07 22.04
CA GLY A 6 14.21 36.93 22.13
C GLY A 6 13.84 36.41 20.77
N VAL A 7 14.19 35.15 20.48
CA VAL A 7 13.74 34.43 19.33
C VAL A 7 12.28 34.03 19.56
N MET A 8 11.36 34.66 18.83
CA MET A 8 9.95 34.24 18.77
C MET A 8 9.84 32.85 18.08
N PRO A 9 9.07 31.92 18.65
CA PRO A 9 8.76 30.67 17.95
C PRO A 9 7.78 30.94 16.80
N LEU A 10 8.17 30.55 15.60
CA LEU A 10 7.30 30.53 14.43
C LEU A 10 6.12 29.57 14.68
N LYS A 11 4.93 30.14 14.85
CA LYS A 11 3.68 29.37 14.82
C LYS A 11 3.48 28.74 13.44
N THR A 12 3.71 27.46 13.32
CA THR A 12 3.30 26.66 12.16
C THR A 12 1.79 26.47 12.20
N LYS A 13 1.05 27.34 11.54
CA LYS A 13 -0.34 27.10 11.15
C LYS A 13 -0.30 26.41 9.77
N GLY A 14 -0.86 25.20 9.66
CA GLY A 14 -1.23 24.62 8.38
C GLY A 14 -0.74 23.20 8.10
N SER A 15 -1.02 22.22 8.98
CA SER A 15 -0.68 20.81 8.72
C SER A 15 -1.81 20.01 8.03
N GLY A 16 -2.91 20.64 7.62
CA GLY A 16 -4.09 19.94 7.11
C GLY A 16 -4.16 19.70 5.60
N ALA A 17 -3.36 20.41 4.78
CA ALA A 17 -3.54 20.40 3.33
C ALA A 17 -2.48 19.61 2.53
N VAL A 18 -1.39 19.22 3.17
CA VAL A 18 -0.30 18.45 2.52
C VAL A 18 -0.69 16.98 2.33
N THR A 19 -1.72 16.52 3.05
CA THR A 19 -2.10 15.11 3.12
C THR A 19 -2.77 14.54 1.87
N SER A 20 -3.44 15.36 1.05
CA SER A 20 -4.26 14.81 -0.06
C SER A 20 -3.46 14.44 -1.32
N ALA A 21 -2.36 15.15 -1.63
CA ALA A 21 -1.53 14.82 -2.80
C ALA A 21 -0.61 13.64 -2.57
N LEU A 22 -0.27 13.47 -1.30
CA LEU A 22 0.69 12.49 -0.84
C LEU A 22 0.01 11.14 -0.55
N LEU A 23 -1.31 11.13 -0.42
CA LEU A 23 -2.14 9.92 -0.45
C LEU A 23 -1.95 9.11 -1.75
N ALA A 24 -1.69 9.76 -2.88
CA ALA A 24 -1.40 9.05 -4.12
C ALA A 24 -0.11 8.22 -4.05
N LEU A 25 0.91 8.72 -3.34
CA LEU A 25 2.19 8.01 -3.25
C LEU A 25 2.20 6.96 -2.14
N SER A 26 1.49 7.20 -1.02
CA SER A 26 1.38 6.21 0.05
C SER A 26 0.62 4.95 -0.38
N MET A 27 -0.22 5.06 -1.41
CA MET A 27 -0.96 3.92 -1.97
C MET A 27 -0.16 3.12 -3.00
N ALA A 28 0.98 3.58 -3.50
CA ALA A 28 1.88 2.76 -4.32
C ALA A 28 2.40 1.53 -3.55
N LEU A 29 2.52 1.64 -2.21
CA LEU A 29 2.75 0.50 -1.32
C LEU A 29 1.49 -0.35 -1.08
N THR A 30 0.29 0.17 -1.41
CA THR A 30 -0.99 -0.55 -1.27
C THR A 30 -1.42 -1.25 -2.55
N GLY A 31 -0.70 -1.13 -3.65
CA GLY A 31 -0.90 -1.94 -4.86
C GLY A 31 -0.79 -3.45 -4.62
N CYS A 32 -0.52 -3.83 -3.38
CA CYS A 32 -0.69 -5.19 -2.84
C CYS A 32 -2.08 -5.41 -2.23
N GLU A 33 -3.02 -4.47 -2.36
CA GLU A 33 -4.40 -4.76 -1.97
C GLU A 33 -4.92 -5.86 -2.88
N ASP A 34 -5.38 -6.90 -2.22
CA ASP A 34 -5.97 -8.08 -2.86
C ASP A 34 -6.96 -7.64 -3.94
N ILE A 35 -6.95 -8.37 -5.07
CA ILE A 35 -7.98 -8.34 -6.10
C ILE A 35 -9.33 -8.13 -5.40
N PRO A 36 -10.17 -7.16 -5.84
CA PRO A 36 -11.47 -6.95 -5.21
C PRO A 36 -12.16 -8.30 -5.09
N TRP A 37 -12.50 -8.66 -3.86
CA TRP A 37 -13.16 -9.90 -3.51
C TRP A 37 -14.38 -10.07 -4.42
N ASN A 38 -14.34 -11.06 -5.29
CA ASN A 38 -15.50 -11.46 -6.08
C ASN A 38 -16.17 -12.63 -5.35
N PRO A 39 -17.31 -12.40 -4.67
CA PRO A 39 -18.04 -13.43 -3.95
C PRO A 39 -18.44 -14.60 -4.86
N ASP A 40 -18.72 -14.34 -6.14
CA ASP A 40 -19.15 -15.34 -7.11
C ASP A 40 -18.06 -16.39 -7.42
N ARG A 41 -16.79 -16.07 -7.16
CA ARG A 41 -15.67 -16.98 -7.41
C ARG A 41 -15.51 -18.06 -6.32
N TRP A 42 -16.14 -17.86 -5.14
CA TRP A 42 -16.04 -18.73 -3.97
C TRP A 42 -17.35 -19.41 -3.59
N GLY A 43 -18.40 -19.30 -4.43
CA GLY A 43 -19.69 -19.96 -4.20
C GLY A 43 -20.43 -19.49 -2.94
N LEU A 44 -20.17 -18.25 -2.51
CA LEU A 44 -20.86 -17.65 -1.38
C LEU A 44 -22.09 -16.91 -1.92
N ASP A 45 -23.20 -17.62 -2.06
CA ASP A 45 -24.50 -17.01 -2.36
C ASP A 45 -24.84 -15.98 -1.29
N ARG A 46 -25.30 -14.80 -1.75
CA ARG A 46 -25.73 -13.64 -0.94
C ARG A 46 -26.75 -13.98 0.17
N LEU A 47 -27.30 -15.17 0.15
CA LEU A 47 -28.38 -15.58 1.05
C LEU A 47 -27.90 -16.05 2.43
N ASP A 48 -26.64 -16.47 2.57
CA ASP A 48 -26.16 -17.01 3.84
C ASP A 48 -25.79 -15.97 4.90
N VAL A 49 -25.41 -14.75 4.47
CA VAL A 49 -25.01 -13.69 5.42
C VAL A 49 -26.22 -12.99 6.04
N LEU A 50 -27.35 -12.89 5.33
CA LEU A 50 -28.58 -12.27 5.81
C LEU A 50 -29.45 -13.23 6.63
N SER A 51 -29.26 -14.54 6.51
CA SER A 51 -30.03 -15.54 7.27
C SER A 51 -29.56 -15.70 8.71
N ILE A 52 -28.40 -15.17 9.08
CA ILE A 52 -27.85 -15.25 10.44
C ILE A 52 -28.61 -14.35 11.43
N ASN A 53 -29.31 -13.32 10.94
CA ASN A 53 -30.10 -12.41 11.80
C ASN A 53 -31.52 -12.91 12.18
N GLY A 54 -31.91 -14.09 11.72
CA GLY A 54 -33.29 -14.59 11.94
C GLY A 54 -33.44 -15.99 12.52
N ARG A 55 -32.34 -16.75 12.70
CA ARG A 55 -32.38 -18.06 13.32
C ARG A 55 -31.26 -18.18 14.34
N THR A 56 -31.62 -18.06 15.61
CA THR A 56 -30.83 -18.47 16.78
C THR A 56 -30.72 -20.00 16.87
N GLY A 57 -30.34 -20.67 15.80
CA GLY A 57 -29.83 -22.03 15.84
C GLY A 57 -28.33 -21.97 16.10
N ASP A 58 -27.84 -22.70 17.09
CA ASP A 58 -26.42 -22.78 17.44
C ASP A 58 -25.54 -23.10 16.23
N VAL A 59 -25.09 -22.07 15.50
CA VAL A 59 -24.02 -22.23 14.52
C VAL A 59 -22.75 -22.51 15.33
N PRO A 60 -22.15 -23.69 15.21
CA PRO A 60 -20.96 -24.01 15.99
C PRO A 60 -19.87 -22.97 15.66
N MET A 61 -19.42 -22.23 16.68
CA MET A 61 -18.36 -21.23 16.56
C MET A 61 -16.99 -21.95 16.47
N ASN A 62 -16.86 -22.83 15.46
CA ASN A 62 -15.65 -23.56 15.16
C ASN A 62 -14.68 -22.67 14.34
N TYR A 63 -13.50 -23.19 14.07
CA TYR A 63 -12.46 -22.54 13.31
C TYR A 63 -12.93 -21.97 11.96
N ASP A 64 -13.57 -22.80 11.13
CA ASP A 64 -14.01 -22.42 9.79
C ASP A 64 -15.06 -21.32 9.83
N THR A 65 -16.00 -21.40 10.78
CA THR A 65 -17.02 -20.37 10.97
C THR A 65 -16.39 -19.04 11.38
N LEU A 66 -15.43 -19.05 12.31
CA LEU A 66 -14.75 -17.86 12.77
C LEU A 66 -13.92 -17.21 11.64
N MET A 67 -13.20 -18.02 10.87
CA MET A 67 -12.43 -17.53 9.72
C MET A 67 -13.33 -16.91 8.64
N ARG A 68 -14.44 -17.56 8.32
CA ARG A 68 -15.40 -17.06 7.32
C ARG A 68 -16.09 -15.77 7.77
N LEU A 69 -16.55 -15.71 9.02
CA LEU A 69 -17.15 -14.49 9.59
C LEU A 69 -16.13 -13.35 9.68
N GLY A 70 -14.88 -13.65 10.06
CA GLY A 70 -13.80 -12.67 10.07
C GLY A 70 -13.52 -12.12 8.67
N ALA A 71 -13.52 -12.96 7.64
CA ALA A 71 -13.35 -12.51 6.26
C ALA A 71 -14.52 -11.65 5.79
N ALA A 72 -15.76 -11.99 6.14
CA ALA A 72 -16.93 -11.18 5.81
C ALA A 72 -16.90 -9.81 6.52
N ALA A 73 -16.57 -9.78 7.81
CA ALA A 73 -16.42 -8.54 8.57
C ALA A 73 -15.31 -7.64 7.97
N ARG A 74 -14.15 -8.21 7.61
CA ARG A 74 -13.08 -7.48 6.94
C ARG A 74 -13.55 -6.91 5.59
N ALA A 75 -14.23 -7.70 4.78
CA ALA A 75 -14.76 -7.28 3.49
C ALA A 75 -15.81 -6.15 3.59
N SER A 76 -16.58 -6.10 4.69
CA SER A 76 -17.52 -5.01 4.97
C SER A 76 -16.87 -3.77 5.62
N GLY A 77 -15.55 -3.82 5.88
CA GLY A 77 -14.83 -2.73 6.56
C GLY A 77 -14.92 -2.74 8.08
N ASP A 78 -15.62 -3.72 8.69
CA ASP A 78 -15.65 -3.88 10.14
C ASP A 78 -14.38 -4.58 10.64
N LEU A 79 -13.27 -3.86 10.52
CA LEU A 79 -11.93 -4.36 10.84
C LEU A 79 -11.77 -4.77 12.33
N PRO A 80 -12.34 -4.04 13.33
CA PRO A 80 -12.27 -4.45 14.72
C PRO A 80 -12.95 -5.79 14.98
N ASN A 81 -14.12 -6.03 14.40
CA ASN A 81 -14.81 -7.31 14.52
C ASN A 81 -14.08 -8.43 13.82
N ALA A 82 -13.56 -8.19 12.59
CA ALA A 82 -12.72 -9.14 11.88
C ALA A 82 -11.52 -9.58 12.73
N LEU A 83 -10.82 -8.61 13.34
CA LEU A 83 -9.66 -8.86 14.21
C LEU A 83 -10.05 -9.73 15.42
N SER A 84 -11.19 -9.45 16.06
CA SER A 84 -11.71 -10.25 17.18
C SER A 84 -11.97 -11.71 16.78
N LEU A 85 -12.62 -11.90 15.62
CA LEU A 85 -12.96 -13.23 15.09
C LEU A 85 -11.71 -14.03 14.73
N TYR A 86 -10.72 -13.42 14.07
CA TYR A 86 -9.46 -14.08 13.72
C TYR A 86 -8.64 -14.43 14.96
N ARG A 87 -8.57 -13.54 15.99
CA ARG A 87 -7.92 -13.85 17.27
C ARG A 87 -8.59 -15.02 17.98
N ARG A 88 -9.92 -15.10 17.94
CA ARG A 88 -10.65 -16.23 18.48
C ARG A 88 -10.39 -17.53 17.69
N ALA A 89 -10.31 -17.46 16.35
CA ALA A 89 -9.90 -18.60 15.54
C ALA A 89 -8.48 -19.09 15.88
N ALA A 90 -7.55 -18.15 16.12
CA ALA A 90 -6.17 -18.44 16.51
C ALA A 90 -6.05 -19.10 17.90
N SER A 91 -7.03 -18.93 18.78
CA SER A 91 -7.04 -19.53 20.12
C SER A 91 -7.55 -20.99 20.15
N LEU A 92 -8.04 -21.53 19.02
CA LEU A 92 -8.50 -22.90 18.94
C LEU A 92 -7.32 -23.88 18.81
N GLU A 93 -7.52 -25.12 19.22
CA GLU A 93 -6.45 -26.15 19.37
C GLU A 93 -5.63 -26.43 18.11
N SER A 94 -6.23 -26.32 16.92
CA SER A 94 -5.52 -26.59 15.65
C SER A 94 -4.45 -25.55 15.32
N ASN A 95 -4.55 -24.34 15.84
CA ASN A 95 -3.57 -23.23 15.77
C ASN A 95 -2.78 -23.12 14.44
N PRO A 96 -3.43 -23.15 13.26
CA PRO A 96 -2.75 -23.02 11.96
C PRO A 96 -2.25 -21.60 11.72
N PRO A 97 -1.35 -21.35 10.73
CA PRO A 97 -0.83 -20.01 10.44
C PRO A 97 -1.89 -19.02 9.92
N ALA A 98 -2.95 -19.51 9.28
CA ALA A 98 -3.92 -18.67 8.57
C ALA A 98 -4.61 -17.59 9.42
N PRO A 99 -5.07 -17.81 10.66
CA PRO A 99 -5.67 -16.75 11.47
C PRO A 99 -4.69 -15.63 11.82
N PHE A 100 -3.42 -15.97 12.00
CA PHE A 100 -2.37 -14.97 12.28
C PHE A 100 -2.06 -14.14 11.04
N ILE A 101 -2.06 -14.75 9.85
CA ILE A 101 -1.92 -14.04 8.58
C ILE A 101 -3.11 -13.09 8.37
N ALA A 102 -4.34 -13.58 8.57
CA ALA A 102 -5.54 -12.77 8.47
C ALA A 102 -5.55 -11.60 9.48
N THR A 103 -5.11 -11.86 10.72
CA THR A 103 -4.90 -10.83 11.75
C THR A 103 -3.89 -9.79 11.28
N GLY A 104 -2.72 -10.21 10.78
CA GLY A 104 -1.68 -9.30 10.29
C GLY A 104 -2.15 -8.45 9.11
N ASN A 105 -2.87 -9.04 8.16
CA ASN A 105 -3.46 -8.32 7.04
C ASN A 105 -4.48 -7.26 7.51
N THR A 106 -5.37 -7.62 8.45
CA THR A 106 -6.35 -6.70 9.03
C THR A 106 -5.67 -5.54 9.77
N LEU A 107 -4.62 -5.83 10.54
CA LEU A 107 -3.83 -4.80 11.25
C LEU A 107 -3.14 -3.85 10.26
N LEU A 108 -2.62 -4.34 9.13
CA LEU A 108 -2.07 -3.48 8.06
C LEU A 108 -3.12 -2.55 7.45
N GLU A 109 -4.35 -3.00 7.28
CA GLU A 109 -5.46 -2.16 6.81
C GLU A 109 -5.84 -1.10 7.84
N MET A 110 -5.75 -1.43 9.14
CA MET A 110 -5.93 -0.47 10.23
C MET A 110 -4.75 0.50 10.41
N GLY A 111 -3.65 0.34 9.65
CA GLY A 111 -2.44 1.15 9.79
C GLY A 111 -1.52 0.71 10.94
N GLN A 112 -1.82 -0.38 11.62
CA GLN A 112 -1.09 -0.91 12.78
C GLN A 112 0.02 -1.87 12.32
N ALA A 113 1.03 -1.33 11.65
CA ALA A 113 2.05 -2.15 10.98
C ALA A 113 2.98 -2.89 11.96
N ASP A 114 3.28 -2.33 13.13
CA ASP A 114 4.13 -3.00 14.12
C ASP A 114 3.41 -4.20 14.75
N GLU A 115 2.13 -4.08 15.06
CA GLU A 115 1.29 -5.19 15.52
C GLU A 115 1.10 -6.24 14.43
N ALA A 116 1.00 -5.82 13.18
CA ALA A 116 0.93 -6.74 12.05
C ALA A 116 2.19 -7.61 11.92
N ILE A 117 3.40 -7.03 12.15
CA ILE A 117 4.65 -7.79 12.19
C ILE A 117 4.60 -8.90 13.24
N ILE A 118 4.06 -8.62 14.43
CA ILE A 118 3.93 -9.61 15.50
C ILE A 118 3.00 -10.75 15.05
N ALA A 119 1.87 -10.41 14.43
CA ALA A 119 0.93 -11.40 13.93
C ALA A 119 1.54 -12.29 12.83
N PHE A 120 2.22 -11.71 11.84
CA PHE A 120 2.89 -12.48 10.79
C PHE A 120 4.02 -13.35 11.34
N ASN A 121 4.81 -12.86 12.30
CA ASN A 121 5.84 -13.66 12.96
C ASN A 121 5.22 -14.82 13.76
N SER A 122 4.03 -14.63 14.33
CA SER A 122 3.26 -15.72 14.94
C SER A 122 2.83 -16.77 13.91
N ALA A 123 2.51 -16.40 12.68
CA ALA A 123 2.29 -17.35 11.59
C ALA A 123 3.59 -18.07 11.20
N LEU A 124 4.71 -17.34 11.08
CA LEU A 124 6.03 -17.91 10.73
C LEU A 124 6.58 -18.87 11.80
N SER A 125 6.22 -18.69 13.08
CA SER A 125 6.59 -19.65 14.13
C SER A 125 5.90 -21.02 13.96
N ARG A 126 4.85 -21.09 13.16
CA ARG A 126 4.09 -22.32 12.83
C ARG A 126 4.52 -22.89 11.49
N GLU A 127 4.78 -22.02 10.55
CA GLU A 127 5.24 -22.38 9.20
C GLU A 127 6.32 -21.37 8.77
N ALA A 128 7.58 -21.68 9.07
CA ALA A 128 8.70 -20.74 8.93
C ALA A 128 8.93 -20.22 7.50
N ARG A 129 8.46 -20.93 6.49
CA ARG A 129 8.60 -20.53 5.07
C ARG A 129 7.27 -20.22 4.41
N ASN A 130 6.23 -19.91 5.19
CA ASN A 130 4.93 -19.52 4.63
C ASN A 130 5.07 -18.24 3.78
N PRO A 131 4.81 -18.32 2.48
CA PRO A 131 5.12 -17.22 1.56
C PRO A 131 4.22 -15.99 1.80
N GLU A 132 2.97 -16.20 2.24
CA GLU A 132 2.06 -15.11 2.54
C GLU A 132 2.47 -14.35 3.81
N ALA A 133 2.87 -15.07 4.86
CA ALA A 133 3.37 -14.46 6.08
C ALA A 133 4.68 -13.69 5.84
N LEU A 134 5.62 -14.26 5.07
CA LEU A 134 6.88 -13.59 4.69
C LEU A 134 6.62 -12.30 3.91
N ARG A 135 5.71 -12.33 2.92
CA ARG A 135 5.28 -11.12 2.20
C ARG A 135 4.61 -10.11 3.14
N GLY A 136 3.81 -10.60 4.09
CA GLY A 136 3.15 -9.77 5.09
C GLY A 136 4.13 -9.00 5.96
N VAL A 137 5.15 -9.68 6.50
CA VAL A 137 6.25 -9.06 7.28
C VAL A 137 6.97 -8.00 6.44
N ALA A 138 7.37 -8.36 5.22
CA ALA A 138 8.08 -7.43 4.34
C ALA A 138 7.25 -6.18 4.04
N ARG A 139 5.95 -6.36 3.71
CA ARG A 139 5.02 -5.24 3.48
C ARG A 139 4.89 -4.34 4.70
N ALA A 140 4.83 -4.91 5.90
CA ALA A 140 4.77 -4.14 7.15
C ALA A 140 6.05 -3.32 7.39
N TYR A 141 7.23 -3.90 7.14
CA TYR A 141 8.50 -3.18 7.21
C TYR A 141 8.58 -2.04 6.19
N LEU A 142 8.15 -2.27 4.95
CA LEU A 142 8.12 -1.22 3.93
C LEU A 142 7.15 -0.09 4.29
N LYS A 143 5.97 -0.42 4.85
CA LYS A 143 5.00 0.59 5.34
C LYS A 143 5.56 1.44 6.48
N THR A 144 6.49 0.92 7.26
CA THR A 144 7.16 1.65 8.35
C THR A 144 8.53 2.21 7.97
N ALA A 145 8.85 2.27 6.67
CA ALA A 145 10.11 2.76 6.14
C ALA A 145 11.36 2.07 6.70
N ARG A 146 11.27 0.77 6.89
CA ARG A 146 12.38 -0.10 7.33
C ARG A 146 12.72 -1.13 6.24
N PRO A 147 13.13 -0.68 5.02
CA PRO A 147 13.36 -1.58 3.89
C PRO A 147 14.49 -2.58 4.16
N GLU A 148 15.47 -2.22 4.99
CA GLU A 148 16.58 -3.11 5.38
C GLU A 148 16.09 -4.36 6.11
N LEU A 149 14.96 -4.28 6.84
CA LEU A 149 14.36 -5.43 7.53
C LEU A 149 13.46 -6.26 6.61
N ALA A 150 13.03 -5.72 5.48
CA ALA A 150 12.23 -6.45 4.50
C ALA A 150 13.07 -7.43 3.66
N GLY A 151 14.38 -7.21 3.53
CA GLY A 151 15.25 -7.97 2.63
C GLY A 151 15.28 -9.46 2.92
N GLN A 152 15.46 -9.86 4.18
CA GLN A 152 15.52 -11.27 4.57
C GLN A 152 14.20 -12.02 4.33
N PRO A 153 13.03 -11.55 4.79
CA PRO A 153 11.75 -12.18 4.47
C PRO A 153 11.49 -12.31 2.97
N LEU A 154 11.83 -11.28 2.19
CA LEU A 154 11.67 -11.29 0.73
C LEU A 154 12.58 -12.32 0.07
N ALA A 155 13.84 -12.45 0.51
CA ALA A 155 14.77 -13.44 -0.02
C ALA A 155 14.27 -14.88 0.22
N ILE A 156 13.82 -15.17 1.45
CA ILE A 156 13.27 -16.49 1.79
C ILE A 156 12.02 -16.81 0.95
N ALA A 157 11.12 -15.83 0.78
CA ALA A 157 9.94 -15.99 -0.05
C ALA A 157 10.30 -16.23 -1.51
N PHE A 158 11.32 -15.51 -2.02
CA PHE A 158 11.75 -15.61 -3.41
C PHE A 158 12.35 -16.98 -3.77
N GLU A 159 13.07 -17.62 -2.84
CA GLU A 159 13.55 -19.00 -3.03
C GLU A 159 12.41 -19.99 -3.29
N GLY A 160 11.27 -19.81 -2.62
CA GLY A 160 10.11 -20.70 -2.76
C GLY A 160 9.21 -20.35 -3.94
N THR A 161 9.09 -19.06 -4.27
CA THR A 161 8.13 -18.55 -5.28
C THR A 161 8.73 -17.45 -6.17
N PRO A 162 9.76 -17.76 -6.98
CA PRO A 162 10.51 -16.74 -7.75
C PRO A 162 9.71 -16.06 -8.86
N ASN A 163 8.58 -16.63 -9.25
CA ASN A 163 7.68 -16.12 -10.26
C ASN A 163 6.33 -15.62 -9.69
N ASP A 164 6.25 -15.34 -8.39
CA ASP A 164 5.06 -14.70 -7.80
C ASP A 164 5.08 -13.19 -8.12
N PRO A 165 4.12 -12.66 -8.91
CA PRO A 165 4.10 -11.25 -9.29
C PRO A 165 3.98 -10.30 -8.09
N LYS A 166 3.23 -10.70 -7.05
CA LYS A 166 3.10 -9.90 -5.81
C LYS A 166 4.43 -9.82 -5.06
N LEU A 167 5.19 -10.91 -5.05
CA LEU A 167 6.52 -10.93 -4.44
C LEU A 167 7.51 -10.09 -5.26
N LEU A 168 7.52 -10.23 -6.59
CA LEU A 168 8.35 -9.40 -7.47
C LEU A 168 8.06 -7.92 -7.28
N MET A 169 6.79 -7.55 -7.13
CA MET A 169 6.39 -6.17 -6.83
C MET A 169 6.97 -5.69 -5.49
N LEU A 170 6.86 -6.48 -4.43
CA LEU A 170 7.40 -6.11 -3.11
C LEU A 170 8.93 -5.98 -3.10
N ILE A 171 9.63 -6.87 -3.81
CA ILE A 171 11.09 -6.77 -3.96
C ILE A 171 11.43 -5.48 -4.70
N GLY A 172 10.75 -5.18 -5.81
CA GLY A 172 10.97 -3.94 -6.55
C GLY A 172 10.70 -2.69 -5.71
N VAL A 173 9.67 -2.68 -4.86
CA VAL A 173 9.43 -1.59 -3.91
C VAL A 173 10.59 -1.48 -2.91
N ALA A 174 11.10 -2.59 -2.38
CA ALA A 174 12.25 -2.57 -1.49
C ALA A 174 13.51 -2.03 -2.18
N ASP A 175 13.75 -2.42 -3.44
CA ASP A 175 14.85 -1.93 -4.27
C ASP A 175 14.72 -0.41 -4.52
N ASP A 176 13.53 0.10 -4.83
CA ASP A 176 13.28 1.54 -4.96
C ASP A 176 13.53 2.31 -3.65
N PHE A 177 13.23 1.72 -2.50
CA PHE A 177 13.52 2.33 -1.18
C PHE A 177 15.01 2.53 -0.91
N VAL A 178 15.86 1.71 -1.51
CA VAL A 178 17.33 1.80 -1.37
C VAL A 178 18.00 2.39 -2.61
N ASP A 179 17.25 3.12 -3.43
CA ASP A 179 17.69 3.80 -4.66
C ASP A 179 18.21 2.85 -5.77
N GLN A 180 17.89 1.54 -5.70
CA GLN A 180 18.20 0.55 -6.73
C GLN A 180 17.11 0.50 -7.82
N HIS A 181 16.83 1.65 -8.41
CA HIS A 181 15.71 1.81 -9.34
C HIS A 181 15.81 0.91 -10.58
N GLY A 182 17.01 0.61 -11.07
CA GLY A 182 17.23 -0.31 -12.20
C GLY A 182 16.75 -1.72 -11.90
N GLU A 183 17.10 -2.23 -10.71
CA GLU A 183 16.65 -3.54 -10.22
C GLU A 183 15.15 -3.56 -9.99
N ALA A 184 14.60 -2.53 -9.34
CA ALA A 184 13.18 -2.37 -9.14
C ALA A 184 12.40 -2.48 -10.47
N GLN A 185 12.82 -1.71 -11.48
CA GLN A 185 12.19 -1.73 -12.80
C GLN A 185 12.28 -3.11 -13.47
N ALA A 186 13.40 -3.84 -13.29
CA ALA A 186 13.53 -5.21 -13.80
C ALA A 186 12.54 -6.15 -13.12
N ARG A 187 12.35 -6.05 -11.79
CA ARG A 187 11.35 -6.83 -11.04
C ARG A 187 9.93 -6.53 -11.50
N TYR A 188 9.57 -5.27 -11.65
CA TYR A 188 8.23 -4.88 -12.12
C TYR A 188 7.96 -5.37 -13.55
N ARG A 189 8.94 -5.23 -14.47
CA ARG A 189 8.80 -5.76 -15.84
C ARG A 189 8.61 -7.27 -15.83
N ARG A 190 9.38 -7.99 -15.02
CA ARG A 190 9.24 -9.44 -14.87
C ARG A 190 7.84 -9.81 -14.35
N GLY A 191 7.32 -9.09 -13.37
CA GLY A 191 5.94 -9.27 -12.89
C GLY A 191 4.90 -9.04 -13.99
N LEU A 192 5.08 -8.01 -14.82
CA LEU A 192 4.19 -7.69 -15.96
C LEU A 192 4.30 -8.69 -17.12
N GLU A 193 5.41 -9.40 -17.26
CA GLU A 193 5.50 -10.54 -18.20
C GLU A 193 4.61 -11.70 -17.75
N ILE A 194 4.46 -11.90 -16.43
CA ILE A 194 3.65 -12.97 -15.85
C ILE A 194 2.17 -12.58 -15.80
N VAL A 195 1.87 -11.35 -15.38
CA VAL A 195 0.50 -10.80 -15.32
C VAL A 195 0.46 -9.48 -16.11
N PRO A 196 0.25 -9.55 -17.43
CA PRO A 196 0.17 -8.35 -18.25
C PRO A 196 -0.99 -7.45 -17.81
N GLY A 197 -0.69 -6.16 -17.66
CA GLY A 197 -1.69 -5.16 -17.29
C GLY A 197 -2.05 -5.11 -15.80
N ASP A 198 -1.29 -5.79 -14.92
CA ASP A 198 -1.45 -5.63 -13.47
C ASP A 198 -1.32 -4.15 -13.08
N PRO A 199 -2.36 -3.55 -12.44
CA PRO A 199 -2.35 -2.13 -12.12
C PRO A 199 -1.23 -1.74 -11.15
N GLY A 200 -0.99 -2.56 -10.11
CA GLY A 200 0.02 -2.28 -9.10
C GLY A 200 1.43 -2.28 -9.67
N LEU A 201 1.76 -3.30 -10.47
CA LEU A 201 3.05 -3.38 -11.16
C LEU A 201 3.23 -2.24 -12.18
N THR A 202 2.15 -1.86 -12.88
CA THR A 202 2.17 -0.76 -13.85
C THR A 202 2.44 0.58 -13.17
N VAL A 203 1.77 0.87 -12.07
CA VAL A 203 1.95 2.10 -11.28
C VAL A 203 3.36 2.16 -10.69
N ASN A 204 3.83 1.08 -10.05
CA ASN A 204 5.17 1.06 -9.44
C ASN A 204 6.28 1.19 -10.50
N LEU A 205 6.15 0.53 -11.65
CA LEU A 205 7.10 0.71 -12.75
C LEU A 205 7.12 2.16 -13.26
N ALA A 206 5.94 2.78 -13.43
CA ALA A 206 5.86 4.16 -13.87
C ALA A 206 6.47 5.14 -12.85
N LEU A 207 6.25 4.92 -11.55
CA LEU A 207 6.88 5.72 -10.50
C LEU A 207 8.40 5.55 -10.49
N SER A 208 8.89 4.32 -10.56
CA SER A 208 10.33 4.03 -10.58
C SER A 208 11.01 4.66 -11.80
N LEU A 209 10.39 4.59 -13.00
CA LEU A 209 10.84 5.31 -14.19
C LEU A 209 10.86 6.83 -13.98
N ALA A 210 9.87 7.38 -13.32
CA ALA A 210 9.84 8.83 -13.03
C ALA A 210 10.93 9.25 -12.04
N LEU A 211 11.29 8.40 -11.08
CA LEU A 211 12.39 8.65 -10.15
C LEU A 211 13.74 8.73 -10.87
N THR A 212 13.94 7.93 -11.91
CA THR A 212 15.14 7.98 -12.78
C THR A 212 15.08 9.04 -13.88
N GLY A 213 13.96 9.80 -13.97
CA GLY A 213 13.79 10.87 -14.97
C GLY A 213 13.23 10.40 -16.31
N ASP A 214 12.89 9.13 -16.45
CA ASP A 214 12.31 8.60 -17.70
C ASP A 214 10.79 8.83 -17.75
N TYR A 215 10.42 10.11 -17.73
CA TYR A 215 9.02 10.54 -17.64
C TYR A 215 8.18 10.10 -18.85
N ASP A 216 8.77 10.05 -20.05
CA ASP A 216 8.04 9.70 -21.26
C ASP A 216 7.62 8.23 -21.26
N GLN A 217 8.51 7.32 -20.85
CA GLN A 217 8.14 5.93 -20.65
C GLN A 217 7.13 5.76 -19.51
N ALA A 218 7.32 6.44 -18.38
CA ALA A 218 6.38 6.42 -17.26
C ALA A 218 4.97 6.81 -17.69
N ILE A 219 4.83 7.94 -18.41
CA ILE A 219 3.56 8.45 -18.93
C ILE A 219 2.94 7.45 -19.93
N THR A 220 3.75 6.92 -20.85
CA THR A 220 3.27 5.98 -21.86
C THR A 220 2.67 4.73 -21.23
N ARG A 221 3.27 4.23 -20.14
CA ARG A 221 2.80 3.06 -19.43
C ARG A 221 1.56 3.31 -18.57
N LEU A 222 1.53 4.44 -17.84
CA LEU A 222 0.46 4.69 -16.87
C LEU A 222 -0.80 5.31 -17.49
N ARG A 223 -0.65 6.07 -18.58
CA ARG A 223 -1.79 6.76 -19.21
C ARG A 223 -2.95 5.84 -19.60
N PRO A 224 -2.74 4.66 -20.22
CA PRO A 224 -3.84 3.77 -20.57
C PRO A 224 -4.62 3.29 -19.34
N LEU A 225 -3.95 3.02 -18.23
CA LEU A 225 -4.58 2.63 -16.96
C LEU A 225 -5.37 3.81 -16.37
N ALA A 226 -4.75 4.97 -16.21
CA ALA A 226 -5.36 6.15 -15.58
C ALA A 226 -6.55 6.72 -16.38
N ALA A 227 -6.53 6.59 -17.71
CA ALA A 227 -7.61 7.03 -18.61
C ALA A 227 -8.64 5.94 -18.91
N GLY A 228 -8.38 4.70 -18.54
CA GLY A 228 -9.24 3.55 -18.78
C GLY A 228 -10.47 3.51 -17.88
N PRO A 229 -11.45 2.64 -18.19
CA PRO A 229 -12.69 2.52 -17.42
C PRO A 229 -12.45 2.02 -15.98
N SER A 230 -11.35 1.33 -15.73
CA SER A 230 -10.91 0.87 -14.39
C SER A 230 -9.95 1.83 -13.71
N GLY A 231 -9.65 2.99 -14.31
CA GLY A 231 -8.72 3.97 -13.76
C GLY A 231 -9.23 4.59 -12.46
N THR A 232 -8.42 4.47 -11.42
CA THR A 232 -8.74 4.98 -10.08
C THR A 232 -8.28 6.43 -9.90
N PRO A 233 -8.79 7.18 -8.91
CA PRO A 233 -8.22 8.47 -8.52
C PRO A 233 -6.71 8.38 -8.25
N HIS A 234 -6.26 7.29 -7.64
CA HIS A 234 -4.85 7.04 -7.38
C HIS A 234 -3.99 7.01 -8.65
N ASP A 235 -4.44 6.29 -9.69
CA ASP A 235 -3.72 6.20 -10.96
C ASP A 235 -3.61 7.57 -11.64
N ARG A 236 -4.71 8.34 -11.62
CA ARG A 236 -4.74 9.70 -12.17
C ARG A 236 -3.85 10.67 -11.40
N GLN A 237 -3.85 10.62 -10.07
CA GLN A 237 -2.99 11.47 -9.26
C GLN A 237 -1.51 11.09 -9.41
N THR A 238 -1.19 9.80 -9.55
CA THR A 238 0.16 9.34 -9.86
C THR A 238 0.62 9.84 -11.23
N LEU A 239 -0.24 9.77 -12.25
CA LEU A 239 0.07 10.31 -13.57
C LEU A 239 0.21 11.85 -13.55
N ALA A 240 -0.60 12.56 -12.75
CA ALA A 240 -0.48 14.00 -12.55
C ALA A 240 0.87 14.37 -11.90
N LEU A 241 1.33 13.62 -10.90
CA LEU A 241 2.66 13.77 -10.31
C LEU A 241 3.75 13.59 -11.37
N ILE A 242 3.69 12.56 -12.20
CA ILE A 242 4.69 12.30 -13.24
C ILE A 242 4.74 13.44 -14.26
N TYR A 243 3.59 13.96 -14.70
CA TYR A 243 3.55 15.16 -15.56
C TYR A 243 4.13 16.39 -14.85
N GLY A 244 3.84 16.56 -13.56
CA GLY A 244 4.39 17.65 -12.74
C GLY A 244 5.93 17.57 -12.64
N LEU A 245 6.48 16.37 -12.40
CA LEU A 245 7.93 16.12 -12.37
C LEU A 245 8.58 16.34 -13.74
N LYS A 246 7.89 16.02 -14.83
CA LYS A 246 8.31 16.33 -16.20
C LYS A 246 8.31 17.84 -16.47
N GLY A 247 7.50 18.63 -15.74
CA GLY A 247 7.31 20.05 -15.96
C GLY A 247 6.09 20.40 -16.81
N ASP A 248 5.28 19.43 -17.20
CA ASP A 248 4.00 19.65 -17.89
C ASP A 248 2.89 19.96 -16.86
N ARG A 249 2.96 21.20 -16.33
CA ARG A 249 2.03 21.71 -15.33
C ARG A 249 0.57 21.63 -15.81
N ARG A 250 0.33 21.91 -17.11
CA ARG A 250 -1.03 21.92 -17.66
C ARG A 250 -1.66 20.53 -17.68
N ALA A 251 -0.90 19.52 -18.07
CA ALA A 251 -1.38 18.13 -18.04
C ALA A 251 -1.58 17.65 -16.60
N ALA A 252 -0.66 18.00 -15.68
CA ALA A 252 -0.78 17.68 -14.26
C ALA A 252 -2.05 18.29 -13.64
N GLU A 253 -2.31 19.59 -13.89
CA GLU A 253 -3.49 20.31 -13.41
C GLU A 253 -4.79 19.67 -13.94
N LYS A 254 -4.85 19.41 -15.24
CA LYS A 254 -6.02 18.80 -15.88
C LYS A 254 -6.38 17.44 -15.26
N LEU A 255 -5.39 16.60 -14.99
CA LEU A 255 -5.62 15.29 -14.37
C LEU A 255 -6.01 15.41 -12.90
N ALA A 256 -5.29 16.24 -12.13
CA ALA A 256 -5.57 16.41 -10.72
C ALA A 256 -6.98 16.96 -10.46
N SER A 257 -7.46 17.85 -11.33
CA SER A 257 -8.80 18.48 -11.23
C SER A 257 -9.97 17.52 -11.49
N ILE A 258 -9.70 16.29 -11.94
CA ILE A 258 -10.76 15.29 -12.09
C ILE A 258 -11.26 14.81 -10.71
N ASP A 259 -10.36 14.71 -9.75
CA ASP A 259 -10.63 14.07 -8.45
C ASP A 259 -10.49 15.04 -7.26
N LEU A 260 -9.88 16.20 -7.44
CA LEU A 260 -9.50 17.12 -6.36
C LEU A 260 -10.11 18.49 -6.50
N GLU A 261 -10.39 19.10 -5.36
CA GLU A 261 -10.80 20.51 -5.27
C GLU A 261 -9.67 21.47 -5.71
N PRO A 262 -10.00 22.66 -6.23
CA PRO A 262 -9.02 23.59 -6.80
C PRO A 262 -7.86 23.94 -5.86
N THR A 263 -8.11 24.08 -4.57
CA THR A 263 -7.07 24.37 -3.56
C THR A 263 -6.08 23.23 -3.40
N ALA A 264 -6.56 21.99 -3.38
CA ALA A 264 -5.72 20.80 -3.34
C ALA A 264 -4.89 20.66 -4.62
N VAL A 265 -5.48 20.94 -5.78
CA VAL A 265 -4.76 20.95 -7.07
C VAL A 265 -3.58 21.93 -7.03
N GLN A 266 -3.79 23.17 -6.57
CA GLN A 266 -2.72 24.17 -6.51
C GLN A 266 -1.61 23.76 -5.51
N HIS A 267 -1.97 23.18 -4.36
CA HIS A 267 -0.98 22.63 -3.43
C HIS A 267 -0.13 21.52 -4.07
N ASN A 268 -0.77 20.59 -4.80
CA ASN A 268 -0.07 19.52 -5.49
C ASN A 268 0.89 20.05 -6.55
N LEU A 269 0.45 20.99 -7.37
CA LEU A 269 1.28 21.60 -8.40
C LEU A 269 2.49 22.32 -7.80
N ALA A 270 2.32 23.03 -6.67
CA ALA A 270 3.43 23.65 -5.96
C ALA A 270 4.41 22.61 -5.40
N ALA A 271 3.90 21.50 -4.87
CA ALA A 271 4.72 20.40 -4.40
C ALA A 271 5.52 19.74 -5.55
N TYR A 272 4.90 19.53 -6.72
CA TYR A 272 5.60 18.99 -7.90
C TYR A 272 6.70 19.92 -8.39
N ASP A 273 6.46 21.23 -8.42
CA ASP A 273 7.47 22.24 -8.77
C ASP A 273 8.66 22.22 -7.79
N ASN A 274 8.40 22.04 -6.48
CA ASN A 274 9.44 21.91 -5.48
C ASN A 274 10.26 20.63 -5.67
N LEU A 275 9.59 19.47 -5.84
CA LEU A 275 10.25 18.19 -6.10
C LEU A 275 11.13 18.23 -7.36
N ARG A 276 10.67 18.90 -8.41
CA ARG A 276 11.42 19.06 -9.67
C ARG A 276 12.73 19.81 -9.53
N ARG A 277 12.81 20.74 -8.57
CA ARG A 277 14.02 21.55 -8.28
C ARG A 277 15.09 20.77 -7.50
N LEU A 278 14.73 19.64 -6.89
CA LEU A 278 15.65 18.81 -6.13
C LEU A 278 16.53 17.97 -7.06
N SER A 279 17.73 17.62 -6.57
CA SER A 279 18.53 16.58 -7.23
C SER A 279 17.78 15.24 -7.28
N PRO A 280 18.09 14.32 -8.18
CA PRO A 280 17.43 13.00 -8.25
C PRO A 280 17.39 12.29 -6.89
N GLU A 281 18.51 12.28 -6.15
CA GLU A 281 18.64 11.62 -4.85
C GLU A 281 17.80 12.33 -3.77
N ALA A 282 17.82 13.67 -3.75
CA ALA A 282 17.03 14.46 -2.82
C ALA A 282 15.53 14.31 -3.12
N ARG A 283 15.15 14.22 -4.40
CA ARG A 283 13.79 14.00 -4.85
C ARG A 283 13.29 12.62 -4.42
N SER A 284 14.07 11.56 -4.66
CA SER A 284 13.76 10.20 -4.24
C SER A 284 13.54 10.13 -2.72
N ARG A 285 14.45 10.73 -1.91
CA ARG A 285 14.26 10.84 -0.46
C ARG A 285 13.01 11.60 -0.05
N ALA A 286 12.73 12.75 -0.70
CA ALA A 286 11.54 13.54 -0.41
C ALA A 286 10.26 12.74 -0.72
N ILE A 287 10.19 12.07 -1.85
CA ILE A 287 9.06 11.24 -2.25
C ILE A 287 8.86 10.10 -1.24
N ARG A 288 9.92 9.40 -0.82
CA ARG A 288 9.84 8.36 0.23
C ARG A 288 9.31 8.90 1.56
N ALA A 289 9.84 10.03 2.03
CA ALA A 289 9.40 10.65 3.29
C ALA A 289 7.90 11.00 3.28
N LEU A 290 7.37 11.36 2.12
CA LEU A 290 5.95 11.64 1.95
C LEU A 290 5.08 10.38 2.05
N VAL A 291 5.55 9.27 1.50
CA VAL A 291 4.90 7.95 1.58
C VAL A 291 4.79 7.48 3.04
N THR A 292 5.86 7.64 3.81
CA THR A 292 5.93 7.16 5.19
C THR A 292 5.11 8.02 6.16
N ASN A 293 5.13 9.36 6.00
CA ASN A 293 4.37 10.27 6.86
C ASN A 293 2.85 10.17 6.65
N ALA A 294 2.39 9.81 5.46
CA ALA A 294 0.97 9.60 5.19
C ALA A 294 0.40 8.37 5.91
N GLY A 295 1.25 7.39 6.25
CA GLY A 295 0.88 6.23 7.08
C GLY A 295 0.69 6.57 8.56
N GLY A 296 1.45 7.54 9.09
CA GLY A 296 1.42 7.92 10.51
C GLY A 296 0.29 8.89 10.91
N ALA A 297 -0.24 9.66 9.97
CA ALA A 297 -1.27 10.67 10.26
C ALA A 297 -2.69 10.11 10.49
N ARG A 298 -2.91 8.80 10.33
CA ARG A 298 -4.19 8.14 10.59
C ARG A 298 -4.31 7.51 11.99
N SER A 299 -3.25 7.56 12.79
CA SER A 299 -3.18 6.94 14.13
C SER A 299 -3.20 7.93 15.29
N SER A 300 -3.65 9.18 15.03
CA SER A 300 -3.82 10.20 16.09
C SER A 300 -5.23 10.77 16.12
#